data_4ee7dda37fdbc62328adc2c4daa46d93
#
_entry.id   4ee7dda37fdbc62328adc2c4daa46d93
#
_cell.length_a   1.000
_cell.length_b   1.000
_cell.length_c   1.000
_cell.angle_alpha   90.00
_cell.angle_beta   90.00
_cell.angle_gamma   90.00
#
_symmetry.space_group_name_H-M   'P 1'
#
loop_
_entity.id
_entity.type
_entity.pdbx_description
1 polymer ?
#
loop_
_entity_poly.entity_id
_entity_poly.type
_entity_poly.pdbx_seq_one_letter_code
_entity_poly.pdbx_strand_id
1 'polypeptide(L)'
;KYGDERRTSIGFDMYDISTEDLIPRENVVIAMTKLGYIKRMSVDNFKAQNRGGKGIKGMQTIEDDYIEELLMMNTHHYLMFFTNTGKVYRLKGYEIPEASRTARGTAIVNLLQLAPEEKITAMIPVKEYKQGKYLFMATRKGIVKKTPLLDYANVRKTGLAAISLREDDELIEVKLTNNKKDIFLVTKYGQCIRFPETDVRSMGRTAMGVIGMQLNDGDEVIGMQLNTQGDHLLIVSANGMGKLTSIDEFKSQNRGGKGVKCYKIMEKTGNVIGVKNLHMDDEIMMINTEGIVIRMMCSDISVLGRVTSGVKLMNLSENVSVASIAKVRETSADSEDIIKKIEDEMIEDEKNDEEIKNEETTQELSLIHISEPTRLALI
;
A
#
# COMPACT_ATOMS: atom_id res chain seq x y z
N LYS A 1 63.86 12.64 -30.16
CA LYS A 1 63.95 12.85 -31.65
C LYS A 1 63.06 11.85 -32.42
N TYR A 2 62.26 11.05 -31.77
CA TYR A 2 61.39 10.06 -32.40
C TYR A 2 60.04 10.04 -31.68
N GLY A 3 59.42 11.20 -31.45
CA GLY A 3 58.07 11.26 -30.92
C GLY A 3 57.10 11.55 -32.05
N ASP A 4 56.28 10.60 -32.43
CA ASP A 4 55.10 10.84 -33.27
C ASP A 4 54.00 11.48 -32.43
N GLU A 5 53.22 12.37 -33.04
CA GLU A 5 51.99 12.91 -32.43
C GLU A 5 51.03 11.77 -32.13
N ARG A 6 50.42 11.84 -30.99
CA ARG A 6 49.45 10.82 -30.51
C ARG A 6 48.30 10.73 -31.50
N ARG A 7 48.10 9.58 -32.15
CA ARG A 7 47.01 9.32 -33.09
C ARG A 7 45.67 8.94 -32.39
N THR A 8 45.68 8.79 -31.07
CA THR A 8 44.47 8.49 -30.27
C THR A 8 43.99 9.75 -29.57
N SER A 9 42.77 10.14 -29.84
CA SER A 9 42.05 11.15 -29.10
C SER A 9 41.27 10.48 -27.97
N ILE A 10 41.20 11.13 -26.77
CA ILE A 10 40.26 10.73 -25.73
C ILE A 10 38.92 11.34 -26.18
N GLY A 11 38.05 10.52 -26.77
CA GLY A 11 36.66 10.87 -27.02
C GLY A 11 35.86 10.63 -25.74
N PHE A 12 34.83 11.42 -25.53
CA PHE A 12 33.78 11.05 -24.57
C PHE A 12 33.05 9.85 -25.20
N ASP A 13 32.94 8.76 -24.45
CA ASP A 13 32.08 7.65 -24.82
C ASP A 13 30.62 8.16 -24.74
N MET A 14 30.02 8.42 -25.92
CA MET A 14 28.63 8.85 -26.03
C MET A 14 27.64 7.71 -25.74
N TYR A 15 28.13 6.52 -25.42
CA TYR A 15 27.35 5.33 -25.15
C TYR A 15 27.73 4.75 -23.77
N ASP A 16 27.56 5.55 -22.73
CA ASP A 16 27.55 5.01 -21.36
C ASP A 16 26.21 4.27 -21.15
N ILE A 17 26.07 3.12 -21.86
CA ILE A 17 24.90 2.24 -21.75
C ILE A 17 24.98 1.60 -20.37
N SER A 18 24.15 2.08 -19.45
CA SER A 18 24.01 1.43 -18.16
C SER A 18 23.40 0.03 -18.32
N THR A 19 23.71 -0.88 -17.43
CA THR A 19 23.09 -2.23 -17.42
C THR A 19 21.56 -2.12 -17.36
N GLU A 20 21.03 -1.03 -16.79
CA GLU A 20 19.60 -0.74 -16.70
C GLU A 20 18.98 -0.47 -18.08
N ASP A 21 19.71 0.15 -19.00
CA ASP A 21 19.23 0.46 -20.35
C ASP A 21 19.03 -0.79 -21.22
N LEU A 22 19.67 -1.89 -20.86
CA LEU A 22 19.53 -3.18 -21.54
C LEU A 22 18.32 -3.99 -21.07
N ILE A 23 17.69 -3.59 -19.96
CA ILE A 23 16.52 -4.27 -19.40
C ILE A 23 15.25 -3.73 -20.05
N PRO A 24 14.38 -4.59 -20.60
CA PRO A 24 13.14 -4.14 -21.23
C PRO A 24 12.21 -3.46 -20.21
N ARG A 25 11.61 -2.35 -20.65
CA ARG A 25 10.56 -1.66 -19.87
C ARG A 25 9.22 -2.32 -20.14
N GLU A 26 8.79 -3.16 -19.25
CA GLU A 26 7.54 -3.91 -19.36
C GLU A 26 6.75 -3.86 -18.05
N ASN A 27 5.43 -3.98 -18.18
CA ASN A 27 4.57 -4.11 -17.01
C ASN A 27 4.62 -5.55 -16.50
N VAL A 28 4.77 -5.70 -15.20
CA VAL A 28 4.93 -6.99 -14.53
C VAL A 28 4.03 -7.07 -13.32
N VAL A 29 3.66 -8.30 -12.97
CA VAL A 29 2.93 -8.60 -11.75
C VAL A 29 3.92 -9.10 -10.69
N ILE A 30 3.93 -8.43 -9.55
CA ILE A 30 4.67 -8.86 -8.36
C ILE A 30 3.70 -9.55 -7.42
N ALA A 31 4.03 -10.77 -7.03
CA ALA A 31 3.28 -11.51 -6.03
C ALA A 31 4.16 -11.77 -4.80
N MET A 32 3.64 -11.49 -3.62
CA MET A 32 4.26 -11.82 -2.34
C MET A 32 3.32 -12.66 -1.50
N THR A 33 3.87 -13.70 -0.88
CA THR A 33 3.12 -14.57 0.03
C THR A 33 3.27 -14.13 1.47
N LYS A 34 2.39 -14.62 2.34
CA LYS A 34 2.41 -14.39 3.78
C LYS A 34 3.74 -14.81 4.44
N LEU A 35 4.33 -15.90 3.99
CA LEU A 35 5.62 -16.39 4.48
C LEU A 35 6.82 -15.64 3.88
N GLY A 36 6.56 -14.61 3.04
CA GLY A 36 7.61 -13.75 2.49
C GLY A 36 8.30 -14.31 1.25
N TYR A 37 7.65 -15.16 0.46
CA TYR A 37 8.12 -15.51 -0.88
C TYR A 37 7.64 -14.47 -1.88
N ILE A 38 8.55 -13.97 -2.71
CA ILE A 38 8.27 -12.96 -3.72
C ILE A 38 8.68 -13.43 -5.10
N LYS A 39 7.94 -13.03 -6.12
CA LYS A 39 8.28 -13.28 -7.52
C LYS A 39 7.74 -12.19 -8.43
N ARG A 40 8.35 -12.07 -9.59
CA ARG A 40 7.92 -11.26 -10.72
C ARG A 40 7.40 -12.17 -11.83
N MET A 41 6.32 -11.77 -12.48
CA MET A 41 5.72 -12.47 -13.61
C MET A 41 5.36 -11.48 -14.70
N SER A 42 5.47 -11.88 -15.98
CA SER A 42 4.92 -11.08 -17.08
C SER A 42 3.40 -11.00 -16.98
N VAL A 43 2.84 -9.84 -17.33
CA VAL A 43 1.39 -9.64 -17.45
C VAL A 43 0.77 -10.62 -18.44
N ASP A 44 1.49 -11.00 -19.51
CA ASP A 44 1.03 -11.95 -20.53
C ASP A 44 0.70 -13.34 -19.97
N ASN A 45 1.23 -13.69 -18.81
CA ASN A 45 0.90 -14.94 -18.10
C ASN A 45 -0.51 -14.95 -17.51
N PHE A 46 -1.19 -13.80 -17.49
CA PHE A 46 -2.55 -13.60 -16.96
C PHE A 46 -3.54 -13.28 -18.09
N LYS A 47 -3.46 -13.99 -19.21
CA LYS A 47 -4.43 -13.84 -20.32
C LYS A 47 -5.85 -14.06 -19.82
N ALA A 48 -6.74 -13.15 -20.25
CA ALA A 48 -8.17 -13.22 -19.95
C ALA A 48 -8.76 -14.58 -20.32
N GLN A 49 -9.57 -15.17 -19.46
CA GLN A 49 -10.37 -16.36 -19.73
C GLN A 49 -11.82 -15.94 -19.94
N ASN A 50 -12.49 -16.61 -20.89
CA ASN A 50 -13.92 -16.40 -21.11
C ASN A 50 -14.75 -16.81 -19.88
N ARG A 51 -15.92 -16.18 -19.69
CA ARG A 51 -16.90 -16.55 -18.64
C ARG A 51 -17.12 -18.06 -18.60
N GLY A 52 -16.99 -18.67 -17.41
CA GLY A 52 -17.12 -20.12 -17.22
C GLY A 52 -15.80 -20.90 -17.22
N GLY A 53 -14.65 -20.23 -17.36
CA GLY A 53 -13.33 -20.86 -17.22
C GLY A 53 -13.09 -21.35 -15.78
N LYS A 54 -12.47 -22.53 -15.63
CA LYS A 54 -11.93 -22.99 -14.33
C LYS A 54 -10.75 -22.08 -14.00
N GLY A 55 -10.85 -21.24 -12.96
CA GLY A 55 -9.78 -20.33 -12.53
C GLY A 55 -8.39 -20.98 -12.55
N ILE A 56 -7.36 -20.17 -12.67
CA ILE A 56 -5.97 -20.62 -12.84
C ILE A 56 -5.26 -20.51 -11.48
N LYS A 57 -4.63 -21.60 -11.01
CA LYS A 57 -3.75 -21.55 -9.83
C LYS A 57 -2.62 -20.52 -10.05
N GLY A 58 -2.60 -19.48 -9.25
CA GLY A 58 -1.62 -18.39 -9.39
C GLY A 58 -0.23 -18.69 -8.83
N MET A 59 -0.10 -19.65 -7.92
CA MET A 59 1.16 -20.01 -7.27
C MET A 59 1.05 -21.38 -6.59
N GLN A 60 2.13 -22.16 -6.59
CA GLN A 60 2.27 -23.30 -5.70
C GLN A 60 2.75 -22.76 -4.34
N THR A 61 1.89 -22.80 -3.36
CA THR A 61 2.21 -22.43 -1.98
C THR A 61 2.55 -23.69 -1.17
N ILE A 62 3.31 -23.54 -0.09
CA ILE A 62 3.47 -24.58 0.93
C ILE A 62 2.11 -24.69 1.67
N GLU A 63 1.86 -25.79 2.34
CA GLU A 63 0.78 -25.87 3.33
C GLU A 63 0.91 -24.64 4.25
N ASP A 64 -0.19 -23.91 4.44
CA ASP A 64 -0.29 -22.68 5.25
C ASP A 64 0.27 -21.38 4.62
N ASP A 65 0.72 -21.35 3.35
CA ASP A 65 1.13 -20.11 2.68
C ASP A 65 0.12 -19.69 1.61
N TYR A 66 -0.03 -18.38 1.42
CA TYR A 66 -0.94 -17.80 0.42
C TYR A 66 -0.41 -16.46 -0.08
N ILE A 67 -0.90 -16.03 -1.26
CA ILE A 67 -0.57 -14.71 -1.79
C ILE A 67 -1.25 -13.64 -0.93
N GLU A 68 -0.46 -12.86 -0.22
CA GLU A 68 -0.95 -11.76 0.60
C GLU A 68 -1.04 -10.45 -0.19
N GLU A 69 -0.07 -10.22 -1.06
CA GLU A 69 0.00 -9.02 -1.90
C GLU A 69 0.24 -9.40 -3.37
N LEU A 70 -0.57 -8.79 -4.24
CA LEU A 70 -0.39 -8.84 -5.69
C LEU A 70 -0.46 -7.41 -6.21
N LEU A 71 0.58 -6.96 -6.90
CA LEU A 71 0.60 -5.60 -7.44
C LEU A 71 1.21 -5.58 -8.84
N MET A 72 0.72 -4.66 -9.67
CA MET A 72 1.27 -4.40 -10.99
C MET A 72 2.22 -3.20 -10.93
N MET A 73 3.34 -3.30 -11.61
CA MET A 73 4.29 -2.21 -11.74
C MET A 73 5.15 -2.37 -12.99
N ASN A 74 5.83 -1.30 -13.40
CA ASN A 74 6.83 -1.40 -14.46
C ASN A 74 8.15 -1.93 -13.90
N THR A 75 8.91 -2.68 -14.70
CA THR A 75 10.23 -3.23 -14.34
C THR A 75 11.20 -2.18 -13.80
N HIS A 76 11.13 -0.95 -14.32
CA HIS A 76 12.03 0.15 -13.92
C HIS A 76 11.52 0.97 -12.74
N HIS A 77 10.29 0.74 -12.29
CA HIS A 77 9.78 1.41 -11.08
C HIS A 77 10.42 0.83 -9.83
N TYR A 78 10.42 1.61 -8.77
CA TYR A 78 10.86 1.15 -7.46
C TYR A 78 9.72 0.46 -6.73
N LEU A 79 10.05 -0.57 -5.97
CA LEU A 79 9.19 -1.18 -4.97
C LEU A 79 9.81 -0.95 -3.60
N MET A 80 9.07 -0.28 -2.73
CA MET A 80 9.47 -0.01 -1.35
C MET A 80 8.85 -1.04 -0.43
N PHE A 81 9.65 -1.61 0.45
CA PHE A 81 9.26 -2.61 1.44
C PHE A 81 9.39 -2.00 2.83
N PHE A 82 8.30 -1.91 3.55
CA PHE A 82 8.28 -1.43 4.93
C PHE A 82 8.19 -2.60 5.89
N THR A 83 8.88 -2.50 7.03
CA THR A 83 8.95 -3.58 8.02
C THR A 83 8.29 -3.18 9.33
N ASN A 84 7.88 -4.19 10.11
CA ASN A 84 7.32 -4.00 11.45
C ASN A 84 8.24 -3.22 12.39
N THR A 85 9.55 -3.28 12.17
CA THR A 85 10.56 -2.54 12.94
C THR A 85 10.74 -1.08 12.51
N GLY A 86 9.92 -0.61 11.55
CA GLY A 86 9.93 0.78 11.07
C GLY A 86 11.07 1.12 10.11
N LYS A 87 11.65 0.12 9.44
CA LYS A 87 12.61 0.32 8.36
C LYS A 87 11.93 0.26 6.98
N VAL A 88 12.62 0.80 5.99
CA VAL A 88 12.25 0.71 4.59
C VAL A 88 13.43 0.23 3.76
N TYR A 89 13.15 -0.68 2.84
CA TYR A 89 14.07 -1.18 1.82
C TYR A 89 13.51 -0.85 0.44
N ARG A 90 14.35 -0.90 -0.58
CA ARG A 90 13.94 -0.57 -1.94
C ARG A 90 14.63 -1.48 -2.95
N LEU A 91 13.86 -1.99 -3.91
CA LEU A 91 14.34 -2.70 -5.09
C LEU A 91 13.72 -2.10 -6.34
N LYS A 92 14.37 -2.24 -7.46
CA LYS A 92 13.76 -2.05 -8.78
C LYS A 92 12.90 -3.28 -9.12
N GLY A 93 11.84 -3.11 -9.91
CA GLY A 93 11.00 -4.23 -10.32
C GLY A 93 11.77 -5.35 -11.00
N TYR A 94 12.78 -5.01 -11.81
CA TYR A 94 13.65 -5.99 -12.49
C TYR A 94 14.60 -6.73 -11.54
N GLU A 95 14.91 -6.21 -10.35
CA GLU A 95 15.75 -6.91 -9.34
C GLU A 95 14.99 -8.06 -8.67
N ILE A 96 13.67 -8.10 -8.79
CA ILE A 96 12.85 -9.20 -8.29
C ILE A 96 12.94 -10.37 -9.27
N PRO A 97 13.33 -11.58 -8.83
CA PRO A 97 13.50 -12.71 -9.73
C PRO A 97 12.22 -13.07 -10.48
N GLU A 98 12.36 -13.28 -11.78
CA GLU A 98 11.28 -13.78 -12.61
C GLU A 98 11.04 -15.25 -12.32
N ALA A 99 9.78 -15.63 -12.26
CA ALA A 99 9.38 -17.01 -12.03
C ALA A 99 8.06 -17.32 -12.77
N SER A 100 7.90 -18.59 -13.12
CA SER A 100 6.65 -19.05 -13.72
C SER A 100 5.47 -18.87 -12.75
N ARG A 101 4.26 -18.85 -13.30
CA ARG A 101 3.04 -18.68 -12.51
C ARG A 101 2.91 -19.67 -11.37
N THR A 102 3.29 -20.92 -11.57
CA THR A 102 3.19 -21.99 -10.57
C THR A 102 4.36 -22.07 -9.61
N ALA A 103 5.49 -21.40 -9.90
CA ALA A 103 6.66 -21.42 -9.03
C ALA A 103 6.40 -20.67 -7.71
N ARG A 104 7.05 -21.10 -6.63
CA ARG A 104 6.96 -20.46 -5.30
C ARG A 104 7.55 -19.06 -5.25
N GLY A 105 8.57 -18.78 -6.08
CA GLY A 105 9.36 -17.55 -6.00
C GLY A 105 10.55 -17.66 -5.04
N THR A 106 11.14 -16.53 -4.70
CA THR A 106 12.35 -16.43 -3.87
C THR A 106 11.98 -15.84 -2.50
N ALA A 107 12.56 -16.35 -1.44
CA ALA A 107 12.36 -15.78 -0.11
C ALA A 107 12.92 -14.34 -0.07
N ILE A 108 12.14 -13.40 0.41
CA ILE A 108 12.48 -11.97 0.43
C ILE A 108 13.75 -11.68 1.23
N VAL A 109 14.06 -12.49 2.24
CA VAL A 109 15.29 -12.40 3.03
C VAL A 109 16.57 -12.62 2.20
N ASN A 110 16.45 -13.25 1.03
CA ASN A 110 17.57 -13.42 0.10
C ASN A 110 17.78 -12.17 -0.79
N LEU A 111 16.81 -11.29 -0.86
CA LEU A 111 16.85 -10.05 -1.67
C LEU A 111 17.13 -8.83 -0.79
N LEU A 112 16.61 -8.82 0.44
CA LEU A 112 16.74 -7.73 1.40
C LEU A 112 17.52 -8.20 2.63
N GLN A 113 18.36 -7.31 3.16
CA GLN A 113 19.13 -7.59 4.39
C GLN A 113 18.24 -7.37 5.63
N LEU A 114 17.22 -8.22 5.77
CA LEU A 114 16.33 -8.16 6.92
C LEU A 114 17.03 -8.68 8.19
N ALA A 115 16.75 -8.04 9.32
CA ALA A 115 17.16 -8.53 10.62
C ALA A 115 16.30 -9.76 11.03
N PRO A 116 16.78 -10.59 11.98
CA PRO A 116 15.92 -11.59 12.62
C PRO A 116 14.65 -10.92 13.17
N GLU A 117 13.50 -11.59 13.07
CA GLU A 117 12.17 -11.07 13.49
C GLU A 117 11.63 -9.88 12.68
N GLU A 118 12.38 -9.36 11.71
CA GLU A 118 11.93 -8.30 10.83
C GLU A 118 11.02 -8.87 9.72
N LYS A 119 9.77 -8.35 9.65
CA LYS A 119 8.73 -8.80 8.71
C LYS A 119 8.26 -7.65 7.84
N ILE A 120 7.97 -7.93 6.57
CA ILE A 120 7.37 -6.94 5.69
C ILE A 120 5.92 -6.72 6.11
N THR A 121 5.52 -5.48 6.26
CA THR A 121 4.16 -5.06 6.63
C THR A 121 3.45 -4.30 5.51
N ALA A 122 4.18 -3.72 4.56
CA ALA A 122 3.60 -3.06 3.40
C ALA A 122 4.58 -3.02 2.23
N MET A 123 4.03 -3.08 1.01
CA MET A 123 4.74 -2.86 -0.24
C MET A 123 4.12 -1.69 -1.01
N ILE A 124 4.94 -0.73 -1.41
CA ILE A 124 4.49 0.47 -2.13
C ILE A 124 5.25 0.60 -3.46
N PRO A 125 4.58 0.45 -4.60
CA PRO A 125 5.18 0.73 -5.90
C PRO A 125 5.33 2.25 -6.07
N VAL A 126 6.50 2.69 -6.52
CA VAL A 126 6.82 4.10 -6.74
C VAL A 126 7.35 4.29 -8.16
N LYS A 127 6.56 4.94 -9.01
CA LYS A 127 6.95 5.31 -10.37
C LYS A 127 8.02 6.38 -10.33
N GLU A 128 7.74 7.44 -9.62
CA GLU A 128 8.59 8.62 -9.46
C GLU A 128 8.48 9.20 -8.06
N TYR A 129 9.55 9.85 -7.62
CA TYR A 129 9.56 10.62 -6.38
C TYR A 129 9.14 12.06 -6.69
N LYS A 130 7.83 12.36 -6.57
CA LYS A 130 7.26 13.69 -6.82
C LYS A 130 6.92 14.44 -5.54
N GLN A 131 6.89 15.77 -5.62
CA GLN A 131 6.31 16.63 -4.57
C GLN A 131 4.80 16.35 -4.46
N GLY A 132 4.23 16.64 -3.29
CA GLY A 132 2.80 16.43 -3.06
C GLY A 132 2.36 14.98 -2.82
N LYS A 133 3.26 14.01 -2.94
CA LYS A 133 3.01 12.61 -2.53
C LYS A 133 3.66 12.34 -1.16
N TYR A 134 2.95 11.60 -0.33
CA TYR A 134 3.34 11.32 1.05
C TYR A 134 3.20 9.83 1.35
N LEU A 135 4.00 9.36 2.28
CA LEU A 135 3.80 8.06 2.92
C LEU A 135 3.14 8.28 4.28
N PHE A 136 1.94 7.75 4.41
CA PHE A 136 1.19 7.76 5.67
C PHE A 136 1.36 6.42 6.36
N MET A 137 1.78 6.43 7.61
CA MET A 137 2.16 5.27 8.40
C MET A 137 1.31 5.19 9.64
N ALA A 138 0.96 3.97 10.06
CA ALA A 138 0.27 3.71 11.30
C ALA A 138 0.97 2.62 12.10
N THR A 139 1.02 2.78 13.42
CA THR A 139 1.60 1.81 14.35
C THR A 139 0.53 1.11 15.17
N ARG A 140 0.88 -0.03 15.74
CA ARG A 140 0.01 -0.84 16.60
C ARG A 140 -0.53 -0.06 17.80
N LYS A 141 0.28 0.83 18.38
CA LYS A 141 -0.11 1.69 19.51
C LYS A 141 -0.84 2.99 19.10
N GLY A 142 -1.31 3.08 17.86
CA GLY A 142 -2.16 4.20 17.39
C GLY A 142 -1.41 5.49 17.09
N ILE A 143 -0.11 5.41 16.88
CA ILE A 143 0.69 6.53 16.38
C ILE A 143 0.59 6.57 14.86
N VAL A 144 0.50 7.77 14.31
CA VAL A 144 0.49 8.00 12.87
C VAL A 144 1.55 9.00 12.48
N LYS A 145 2.03 8.87 11.25
CA LYS A 145 3.07 9.73 10.71
C LYS A 145 2.84 9.95 9.22
N LYS A 146 3.05 11.18 8.77
CA LYS A 146 3.06 11.55 7.36
C LYS A 146 4.43 12.11 6.99
N THR A 147 5.07 11.54 5.97
CA THR A 147 6.41 11.93 5.51
C THR A 147 6.38 12.13 4.01
N PRO A 148 7.02 13.19 3.45
CA PRO A 148 7.11 13.37 2.01
C PRO A 148 7.77 12.15 1.35
N LEU A 149 7.24 11.72 0.21
CA LEU A 149 7.82 10.61 -0.54
C LEU A 149 9.27 10.88 -0.96
N LEU A 150 9.60 12.15 -1.25
CA LEU A 150 10.95 12.60 -1.62
C LEU A 150 12.01 12.27 -0.58
N ASP A 151 11.66 12.26 0.71
CA ASP A 151 12.59 11.92 1.79
C ASP A 151 13.14 10.49 1.67
N TYR A 152 12.49 9.64 0.86
CA TYR A 152 12.86 8.24 0.61
C TYR A 152 13.51 8.01 -0.76
N ALA A 153 13.86 9.07 -1.50
CA ALA A 153 14.49 8.94 -2.82
C ALA A 153 15.84 8.20 -2.76
N ASN A 154 16.53 8.23 -1.63
CA ASN A 154 17.86 7.63 -1.44
C ASN A 154 17.85 6.54 -0.36
N VAL A 155 17.11 5.45 -0.60
CA VAL A 155 17.15 4.27 0.28
C VAL A 155 18.34 3.38 -0.08
N ARG A 156 19.15 3.02 0.92
CA ARG A 156 20.30 2.13 0.76
C ARG A 156 19.86 0.66 0.80
N LYS A 157 20.67 -0.25 0.28
CA LYS A 157 20.41 -1.70 0.33
C LYS A 157 20.31 -2.25 1.77
N THR A 158 21.01 -1.62 2.72
CA THR A 158 20.96 -1.99 4.16
C THR A 158 19.69 -1.49 4.86
N GLY A 159 18.77 -0.89 4.12
CA GLY A 159 17.58 -0.28 4.66
C GLY A 159 17.82 1.13 5.22
N LEU A 160 16.73 1.79 5.53
CA LEU A 160 16.69 3.14 6.06
C LEU A 160 15.57 3.24 7.11
N ALA A 161 15.80 3.99 8.19
CA ALA A 161 14.72 4.25 9.13
C ALA A 161 13.59 5.04 8.47
N ALA A 162 12.39 4.49 8.48
CA ALA A 162 11.18 5.10 7.96
C ALA A 162 10.41 5.82 9.07
N ILE A 163 10.43 5.29 10.26
CA ILE A 163 9.80 5.83 11.47
C ILE A 163 10.62 5.40 12.69
N SER A 164 10.75 6.25 13.71
CA SER A 164 11.25 5.83 15.01
C SER A 164 10.09 5.32 15.85
N LEU A 165 10.10 4.03 16.14
CA LEU A 165 9.07 3.39 16.97
C LEU A 165 9.33 3.65 18.45
N ARG A 166 8.25 3.66 19.24
CA ARG A 166 8.33 3.59 20.69
C ARG A 166 8.64 2.18 21.13
N GLU A 167 9.02 2.01 22.40
CA GLU A 167 9.19 0.71 23.00
C GLU A 167 7.92 -0.14 22.87
N ASP A 168 8.05 -1.38 22.49
CA ASP A 168 6.97 -2.35 22.24
C ASP A 168 5.92 -1.91 21.22
N ASP A 169 6.26 -1.02 20.28
CA ASP A 169 5.38 -0.63 19.18
C ASP A 169 5.89 -1.20 17.84
N GLU A 170 4.98 -1.40 16.92
CA GLU A 170 5.27 -1.93 15.59
C GLU A 170 4.59 -1.09 14.52
N LEU A 171 5.27 -0.92 13.40
CA LEU A 171 4.65 -0.39 12.19
C LEU A 171 3.75 -1.47 11.59
N ILE A 172 2.46 -1.17 11.44
CA ILE A 172 1.48 -2.15 10.95
C ILE A 172 1.07 -1.91 9.51
N GLU A 173 1.04 -0.67 9.06
CA GLU A 173 0.59 -0.36 7.70
C GLU A 173 1.18 0.95 7.20
N VAL A 174 1.44 1.01 5.87
CA VAL A 174 1.89 2.20 5.15
C VAL A 174 1.05 2.36 3.89
N LYS A 175 0.62 3.58 3.60
CA LYS A 175 -0.14 3.93 2.40
C LYS A 175 0.47 5.14 1.69
N LEU A 176 0.42 5.15 0.37
CA LEU A 176 0.75 6.33 -0.42
C LEU A 176 -0.46 7.27 -0.44
N THR A 177 -0.24 8.55 -0.14
CA THR A 177 -1.29 9.57 -0.08
C THR A 177 -0.88 10.85 -0.81
N ASN A 178 -1.82 11.75 -1.00
CA ASN A 178 -1.62 13.01 -1.73
C ASN A 178 -2.20 14.24 -1.01
N ASN A 179 -2.34 14.16 0.31
CA ASN A 179 -2.91 15.21 1.17
C ASN A 179 -4.41 15.50 0.94
N LYS A 180 -5.13 14.61 0.26
CA LYS A 180 -6.57 14.74 -0.05
C LYS A 180 -7.39 13.53 0.46
N LYS A 181 -6.85 12.72 1.36
CA LYS A 181 -7.47 11.47 1.81
C LYS A 181 -7.96 11.56 3.24
N ASP A 182 -9.00 10.77 3.55
CA ASP A 182 -9.37 10.49 4.93
C ASP A 182 -8.77 9.15 5.37
N ILE A 183 -8.30 9.13 6.59
CA ILE A 183 -7.67 7.98 7.23
C ILE A 183 -8.68 7.33 8.19
N PHE A 184 -8.82 6.02 8.08
CA PHE A 184 -9.53 5.18 9.04
C PHE A 184 -8.51 4.37 9.84
N LEU A 185 -8.58 4.42 11.16
CA LEU A 185 -7.87 3.50 12.05
C LEU A 185 -8.89 2.64 12.77
N VAL A 186 -8.70 1.33 12.73
CA VAL A 186 -9.60 0.36 13.37
C VAL A 186 -8.84 -0.43 14.42
N THR A 187 -9.47 -0.64 15.58
CA THR A 187 -8.85 -1.33 16.71
C THR A 187 -9.39 -2.74 16.91
N LYS A 188 -8.62 -3.55 17.60
CA LYS A 188 -8.93 -4.91 18.01
C LYS A 188 -10.24 -5.00 18.80
N TYR A 189 -10.55 -3.99 19.64
CA TYR A 189 -11.79 -3.96 20.42
C TYR A 189 -12.95 -3.25 19.72
N GLY A 190 -12.84 -3.05 18.40
CA GLY A 190 -13.93 -2.60 17.55
C GLY A 190 -14.23 -1.11 17.67
N GLN A 191 -13.22 -0.28 17.89
CA GLN A 191 -13.29 1.16 17.73
C GLN A 191 -12.76 1.56 16.36
N CYS A 192 -13.27 2.65 15.79
CA CYS A 192 -12.81 3.23 14.53
C CYS A 192 -12.80 4.75 14.62
N ILE A 193 -11.75 5.37 14.16
CA ILE A 193 -11.68 6.82 13.97
C ILE A 193 -11.45 7.13 12.49
N ARG A 194 -12.16 8.15 11.98
CA ARG A 194 -11.95 8.73 10.67
C ARG A 194 -11.50 10.18 10.84
N PHE A 195 -10.42 10.57 10.20
CA PHE A 195 -9.92 11.95 10.20
C PHE A 195 -9.22 12.27 8.88
N PRO A 196 -9.21 13.56 8.44
CA PRO A 196 -8.49 13.95 7.24
C PRO A 196 -6.97 13.84 7.46
N GLU A 197 -6.24 13.37 6.46
CA GLU A 197 -4.78 13.26 6.56
C GLU A 197 -4.07 14.60 6.78
N THR A 198 -4.75 15.72 6.48
CA THR A 198 -4.26 17.09 6.73
C THR A 198 -4.09 17.40 8.21
N ASP A 199 -4.80 16.72 9.11
CA ASP A 199 -4.62 16.85 10.56
C ASP A 199 -3.24 16.37 11.03
N VAL A 200 -2.55 15.60 10.20
CA VAL A 200 -1.20 15.13 10.46
C VAL A 200 -0.22 15.98 9.66
N ARG A 201 0.53 16.84 10.36
CA ARG A 201 1.61 17.61 9.72
C ARG A 201 2.66 16.69 9.12
N SER A 202 3.25 17.13 8.02
CA SER A 202 4.40 16.44 7.43
C SER A 202 5.61 16.46 8.38
N MET A 203 6.31 15.32 8.48
CA MET A 203 7.45 15.12 9.40
C MET A 203 8.55 14.35 8.70
N GLY A 204 9.80 14.61 9.11
CA GLY A 204 10.97 13.88 8.61
C GLY A 204 10.98 12.41 8.99
N ARG A 205 11.81 11.61 8.33
CA ARG A 205 11.87 10.14 8.44
C ARG A 205 12.05 9.62 9.86
N THR A 206 12.93 10.23 10.64
CA THR A 206 13.29 9.80 12.00
C THR A 206 12.30 10.26 13.07
N ALA A 207 11.23 10.97 12.71
CA ALA A 207 10.21 11.36 13.68
C ALA A 207 9.42 10.14 14.14
N MET A 208 8.95 10.15 15.39
CA MET A 208 8.10 9.11 15.97
C MET A 208 6.65 9.18 15.50
N GLY A 209 6.20 10.35 15.03
CA GLY A 209 4.81 10.58 14.67
C GLY A 209 4.01 11.26 15.79
N VAL A 210 2.71 11.26 15.62
CA VAL A 210 1.72 11.88 16.53
C VAL A 210 0.62 10.87 16.85
N ILE A 211 -0.12 11.09 17.91
CA ILE A 211 -1.27 10.25 18.27
C ILE A 211 -2.33 10.38 17.18
N GLY A 212 -2.61 9.31 16.47
CA GLY A 212 -3.71 9.18 15.51
C GLY A 212 -5.01 8.81 16.22
N MET A 213 -4.94 7.84 17.12
CA MET A 213 -6.05 7.37 17.92
C MET A 213 -5.63 7.11 19.37
N GLN A 214 -6.46 7.49 20.32
CA GLN A 214 -6.27 7.15 21.73
C GLN A 214 -6.88 5.78 21.99
N LEU A 215 -6.06 4.84 22.45
CA LEU A 215 -6.46 3.47 22.72
C LEU A 215 -6.89 3.30 24.18
N ASN A 216 -7.82 2.37 24.43
CA ASN A 216 -8.09 1.86 25.76
C ASN A 216 -7.02 0.85 26.18
N ASP A 217 -6.97 0.52 27.46
CA ASP A 217 -6.00 -0.45 27.98
C ASP A 217 -6.15 -1.81 27.28
N GLY A 218 -5.04 -2.35 26.81
CA GLY A 218 -4.98 -3.62 26.09
C GLY A 218 -5.53 -3.61 24.66
N ASP A 219 -6.00 -2.45 24.16
CA ASP A 219 -6.44 -2.29 22.77
C ASP A 219 -5.25 -1.96 21.86
N GLU A 220 -5.38 -2.30 20.59
CA GLU A 220 -4.36 -2.05 19.58
C GLU A 220 -5.00 -1.74 18.23
N VAL A 221 -4.35 -0.92 17.40
CA VAL A 221 -4.77 -0.70 16.03
C VAL A 221 -4.39 -1.93 15.21
N ILE A 222 -5.35 -2.45 14.46
CA ILE A 222 -5.18 -3.65 13.63
C ILE A 222 -5.12 -3.34 12.13
N GLY A 223 -5.48 -2.13 11.71
CA GLY A 223 -5.41 -1.74 10.31
C GLY A 223 -5.74 -0.27 10.08
N MET A 224 -5.22 0.23 8.97
CA MET A 224 -5.43 1.58 8.47
C MET A 224 -5.99 1.51 7.05
N GLN A 225 -7.08 2.23 6.77
CA GLN A 225 -7.68 2.28 5.45
C GLN A 225 -7.84 3.73 4.97
N LEU A 226 -7.93 3.92 3.65
CA LEU A 226 -8.19 5.22 3.02
C LEU A 226 -9.61 5.25 2.47
N ASN A 227 -10.26 6.41 2.50
CA ASN A 227 -11.62 6.60 1.95
C ASN A 227 -11.74 6.35 0.44
N THR A 228 -10.63 6.28 -0.28
CA THR A 228 -10.59 6.08 -1.73
C THR A 228 -10.39 4.64 -2.16
N GLN A 229 -10.33 3.70 -1.24
CA GLN A 229 -10.10 2.27 -1.54
C GLN A 229 -11.42 1.49 -1.70
N GLY A 230 -12.55 2.11 -1.38
CA GLY A 230 -13.89 1.52 -1.45
C GLY A 230 -14.90 2.40 -0.73
N ASP A 231 -16.16 2.00 -0.78
CA ASP A 231 -17.31 2.66 -0.19
C ASP A 231 -17.85 1.94 1.07
N HIS A 232 -17.28 0.77 1.39
CA HIS A 232 -17.64 -0.03 2.54
C HIS A 232 -16.41 -0.51 3.32
N LEU A 233 -16.48 -0.46 4.65
CA LEU A 233 -15.51 -1.11 5.53
C LEU A 233 -15.97 -2.53 5.83
N LEU A 234 -15.22 -3.52 5.35
CA LEU A 234 -15.29 -4.89 5.83
C LEU A 234 -14.57 -4.99 7.16
N ILE A 235 -15.26 -5.47 8.18
CA ILE A 235 -14.70 -5.72 9.51
C ILE A 235 -14.94 -7.19 9.85
N VAL A 236 -13.87 -7.92 10.13
CA VAL A 236 -13.89 -9.36 10.42
C VAL A 236 -13.31 -9.63 11.79
N SER A 237 -13.94 -10.53 12.52
CA SER A 237 -13.54 -10.95 13.86
C SER A 237 -12.92 -12.35 13.88
N ALA A 238 -12.21 -12.66 14.95
CA ALA A 238 -11.46 -13.90 15.13
C ALA A 238 -12.30 -15.17 14.92
N ASN A 239 -13.57 -15.17 15.37
CA ASN A 239 -14.44 -16.34 15.29
C ASN A 239 -15.25 -16.40 13.96
N GLY A 240 -14.74 -15.79 12.89
CA GLY A 240 -15.32 -15.92 11.55
C GLY A 240 -16.59 -15.10 11.32
N MET A 241 -16.90 -14.14 12.20
CA MET A 241 -18.01 -13.22 12.01
C MET A 241 -17.51 -11.95 11.31
N GLY A 242 -18.33 -11.36 10.43
CA GLY A 242 -17.96 -10.13 9.75
C GLY A 242 -19.16 -9.41 9.15
N LYS A 243 -18.91 -8.20 8.66
CA LYS A 243 -19.90 -7.34 8.04
C LYS A 243 -19.26 -6.28 7.17
N LEU A 244 -20.03 -5.77 6.22
CA LEU A 244 -19.76 -4.49 5.56
C LEU A 244 -20.50 -3.36 6.29
N THR A 245 -19.89 -2.20 6.36
CA THR A 245 -20.51 -0.97 6.87
C THR A 245 -20.13 0.18 5.95
N SER A 246 -21.13 0.97 5.48
CA SER A 246 -20.84 2.14 4.64
C SER A 246 -19.88 3.08 5.34
N ILE A 247 -18.89 3.61 4.60
CA ILE A 247 -17.95 4.60 5.12
C ILE A 247 -18.63 5.89 5.55
N ASP A 248 -19.84 6.20 5.04
CA ASP A 248 -20.63 7.39 5.38
C ASP A 248 -21.17 7.35 6.81
N GLU A 249 -21.28 6.16 7.41
CA GLU A 249 -21.63 6.04 8.83
C GLU A 249 -20.53 6.54 9.77
N PHE A 250 -19.31 6.74 9.27
CA PHE A 250 -18.17 7.21 10.04
C PHE A 250 -17.94 8.69 9.78
N LYS A 251 -18.49 9.55 10.63
CA LYS A 251 -18.25 11.00 10.55
C LYS A 251 -16.75 11.30 10.78
N SER A 252 -16.24 12.23 10.01
CA SER A 252 -14.88 12.74 10.21
C SER A 252 -14.75 13.41 11.58
N GLN A 253 -13.67 13.16 12.29
CA GLN A 253 -13.35 13.65 13.64
C GLN A 253 -11.93 14.21 13.64
N ASN A 254 -11.59 14.96 14.67
CA ASN A 254 -10.19 15.32 14.91
C ASN A 254 -9.38 14.07 15.29
N ARG A 255 -8.15 13.94 14.78
CA ARG A 255 -7.25 12.85 15.19
C ARG A 255 -6.98 12.87 16.70
N GLY A 256 -6.54 11.72 17.22
CA GLY A 256 -6.20 11.59 18.65
C GLY A 256 -7.39 11.43 19.58
N GLY A 257 -8.61 11.27 19.03
CA GLY A 257 -9.79 10.85 19.78
C GLY A 257 -9.84 9.33 19.99
N LYS A 258 -10.81 8.87 20.78
CA LYS A 258 -11.08 7.43 20.99
C LYS A 258 -11.86 6.79 19.85
N GLY A 259 -12.34 7.60 18.90
CA GLY A 259 -13.18 7.13 17.79
C GLY A 259 -14.59 6.74 18.23
N VAL A 260 -15.24 5.99 17.36
CA VAL A 260 -16.62 5.50 17.57
C VAL A 260 -16.63 3.97 17.46
N LYS A 261 -17.59 3.34 18.10
CA LYS A 261 -17.76 1.88 17.99
C LYS A 261 -18.12 1.49 16.55
N CYS A 262 -17.32 0.63 15.96
CA CYS A 262 -17.52 0.11 14.61
C CYS A 262 -17.92 -1.37 14.58
N TYR A 263 -17.70 -2.10 15.70
CA TYR A 263 -18.04 -3.49 15.82
C TYR A 263 -18.49 -3.81 17.26
N LYS A 264 -19.49 -4.65 17.41
CA LYS A 264 -19.95 -5.13 18.71
C LYS A 264 -19.23 -6.44 19.04
N ILE A 265 -18.21 -6.34 19.87
CA ILE A 265 -17.50 -7.51 20.41
C ILE A 265 -18.43 -8.27 21.36
N MET A 266 -18.46 -9.59 21.21
CA MET A 266 -19.14 -10.55 22.07
C MET A 266 -18.28 -11.82 22.16
N GLU A 267 -18.51 -12.66 23.14
CA GLU A 267 -17.80 -13.93 23.29
C GLU A 267 -17.84 -14.78 21.99
N LYS A 268 -19.01 -14.86 21.36
CA LYS A 268 -19.20 -15.59 20.09
C LYS A 268 -18.45 -15.01 18.91
N THR A 269 -18.07 -13.74 18.92
CA THR A 269 -17.34 -13.10 17.81
C THR A 269 -15.84 -13.13 17.99
N GLY A 270 -15.38 -13.04 19.22
CA GLY A 270 -13.99 -12.71 19.51
C GLY A 270 -13.65 -11.28 19.09
N ASN A 271 -12.38 -10.94 19.13
CA ASN A 271 -11.85 -9.63 18.78
C ASN A 271 -11.85 -9.40 17.26
N VAL A 272 -11.81 -8.15 16.83
CA VAL A 272 -11.59 -7.81 15.43
C VAL A 272 -10.14 -8.14 15.05
N ILE A 273 -9.96 -8.81 13.91
CA ILE A 273 -8.64 -9.24 13.43
C ILE A 273 -8.26 -8.58 12.11
N GLY A 274 -9.21 -8.03 11.38
CA GLY A 274 -8.93 -7.43 10.09
C GLY A 274 -9.97 -6.43 9.63
N VAL A 275 -9.51 -5.46 8.87
CA VAL A 275 -10.33 -4.44 8.21
C VAL A 275 -9.82 -4.21 6.80
N LYS A 276 -10.74 -4.09 5.85
CA LYS A 276 -10.44 -3.66 4.46
C LYS A 276 -11.51 -2.67 4.01
N ASN A 277 -11.12 -1.66 3.24
CA ASN A 277 -12.06 -0.80 2.54
C ASN A 277 -12.25 -1.33 1.12
N LEU A 278 -13.49 -1.60 0.71
CA LEU A 278 -13.85 -2.41 -0.45
C LEU A 278 -15.06 -1.82 -1.15
N HIS A 279 -15.18 -2.11 -2.45
CA HIS A 279 -16.41 -1.96 -3.23
C HIS A 279 -17.23 -3.25 -3.18
N MET A 280 -18.50 -3.17 -3.54
CA MET A 280 -19.42 -4.33 -3.52
C MET A 280 -19.08 -5.41 -4.56
N ASP A 281 -18.40 -5.01 -5.63
CA ASP A 281 -17.90 -5.89 -6.70
C ASP A 281 -16.53 -6.51 -6.40
N ASP A 282 -15.91 -6.12 -5.30
CA ASP A 282 -14.66 -6.72 -4.86
C ASP A 282 -14.87 -8.14 -4.32
N GLU A 283 -13.82 -8.91 -4.39
CA GLU A 283 -13.75 -10.27 -3.86
C GLU A 283 -12.71 -10.36 -2.76
N ILE A 284 -12.99 -11.14 -1.74
CA ILE A 284 -12.09 -11.36 -0.60
C ILE A 284 -11.73 -12.82 -0.42
N MET A 285 -10.56 -13.05 0.14
CA MET A 285 -10.15 -14.31 0.73
C MET A 285 -10.04 -14.16 2.24
N MET A 286 -10.55 -15.16 2.96
CA MET A 286 -10.37 -15.32 4.40
C MET A 286 -9.62 -16.61 4.66
N ILE A 287 -8.70 -16.57 5.59
CA ILE A 287 -7.82 -17.70 5.90
C ILE A 287 -7.87 -17.92 7.41
N ASN A 288 -8.04 -19.15 7.83
CA ASN A 288 -8.02 -19.52 9.23
C ASN A 288 -6.62 -19.96 9.68
N THR A 289 -6.45 -20.20 10.99
CA THR A 289 -5.19 -20.65 11.59
C THR A 289 -4.73 -22.05 11.19
N GLU A 290 -5.59 -22.84 10.53
CA GLU A 290 -5.28 -24.15 9.96
C GLU A 290 -4.95 -24.08 8.45
N GLY A 291 -4.85 -22.86 7.87
CA GLY A 291 -4.57 -22.68 6.45
C GLY A 291 -5.78 -22.88 5.52
N ILE A 292 -6.99 -23.11 6.06
CA ILE A 292 -8.18 -23.22 5.23
C ILE A 292 -8.57 -21.87 4.67
N VAL A 293 -8.71 -21.80 3.35
CA VAL A 293 -9.03 -20.57 2.60
C VAL A 293 -10.46 -20.64 2.08
N ILE A 294 -11.23 -19.59 2.33
CA ILE A 294 -12.50 -19.36 1.65
C ILE A 294 -12.41 -18.08 0.81
N ARG A 295 -13.12 -18.07 -0.31
CA ARG A 295 -13.23 -16.95 -1.24
C ARG A 295 -14.71 -16.59 -1.39
N MET A 296 -15.03 -15.29 -1.33
CA MET A 296 -16.39 -14.79 -1.44
C MET A 296 -16.45 -13.39 -2.04
N MET A 297 -17.56 -13.07 -2.69
CA MET A 297 -17.84 -11.73 -3.17
C MET A 297 -18.24 -10.83 -2.00
N CYS A 298 -17.87 -9.55 -2.06
CA CYS A 298 -18.34 -8.55 -1.08
C CYS A 298 -19.86 -8.39 -1.13
N SER A 299 -20.48 -8.54 -2.31
CA SER A 299 -21.95 -8.52 -2.48
C SER A 299 -22.69 -9.59 -1.67
N ASP A 300 -22.02 -10.69 -1.31
CA ASP A 300 -22.62 -11.78 -0.50
C ASP A 300 -22.57 -11.45 1.01
N ILE A 301 -21.87 -10.39 1.40
CA ILE A 301 -21.70 -9.99 2.79
C ILE A 301 -22.73 -8.92 3.16
N SER A 302 -23.44 -9.16 4.27
CA SER A 302 -24.46 -8.21 4.72
C SER A 302 -23.89 -6.85 5.07
N VAL A 303 -24.49 -5.80 4.50
CA VAL A 303 -24.25 -4.40 4.90
C VAL A 303 -25.05 -4.11 6.16
N LEU A 304 -24.37 -3.79 7.25
CA LEU A 304 -24.95 -3.60 8.57
C LEU A 304 -24.40 -2.33 9.24
N GLY A 305 -25.20 -1.75 10.10
CA GLY A 305 -24.82 -0.56 10.86
C GLY A 305 -23.61 -0.80 11.77
N ARG A 306 -22.95 0.28 12.18
CA ARG A 306 -21.67 0.29 12.93
C ARG A 306 -21.70 -0.61 14.18
N VAL A 307 -22.76 -0.52 14.98
CA VAL A 307 -22.82 -1.16 16.31
C VAL A 307 -23.47 -2.55 16.22
N THR A 308 -23.05 -3.37 15.28
CA THR A 308 -23.50 -4.75 15.12
C THR A 308 -22.32 -5.73 15.18
N SER A 309 -22.61 -7.00 15.44
CA SER A 309 -21.60 -8.06 15.52
C SER A 309 -21.37 -8.82 14.21
N GLY A 310 -22.02 -8.38 13.12
CA GLY A 310 -21.90 -9.04 11.83
C GLY A 310 -22.65 -10.36 11.72
N VAL A 311 -22.44 -11.03 10.58
CA VAL A 311 -22.95 -12.34 10.25
C VAL A 311 -21.79 -13.34 10.18
N LYS A 312 -22.09 -14.63 10.18
CA LYS A 312 -21.06 -15.66 10.05
C LYS A 312 -20.60 -15.70 8.60
N LEU A 313 -19.31 -15.45 8.37
CA LEU A 313 -18.66 -15.52 7.08
C LEU A 313 -17.90 -16.83 6.89
N MET A 314 -17.30 -17.37 7.95
CA MET A 314 -16.56 -18.62 7.94
C MET A 314 -16.97 -19.52 9.09
N ASN A 315 -17.20 -20.82 8.79
CA ASN A 315 -17.38 -21.82 9.82
C ASN A 315 -16.03 -22.29 10.32
N LEU A 316 -15.79 -22.17 11.61
CA LEU A 316 -14.54 -22.55 12.27
C LEU A 316 -14.79 -23.68 13.25
N SER A 317 -13.82 -24.60 13.34
CA SER A 317 -13.77 -25.63 14.38
C SER A 317 -13.41 -25.03 15.74
N GLU A 318 -13.52 -25.81 16.81
CA GLU A 318 -13.06 -25.39 18.15
C GLU A 318 -11.57 -25.06 18.13
N ASN A 319 -11.19 -23.96 18.80
CA ASN A 319 -9.83 -23.42 18.88
C ASN A 319 -9.22 -22.93 17.55
N VAL A 320 -10.01 -22.84 16.49
CA VAL A 320 -9.59 -22.27 15.21
C VAL A 320 -10.10 -20.85 15.10
N SER A 321 -9.28 -19.93 14.61
CA SER A 321 -9.65 -18.53 14.40
C SER A 321 -9.30 -18.09 12.98
N VAL A 322 -9.90 -16.97 12.52
CA VAL A 322 -9.47 -16.32 11.29
C VAL A 322 -8.08 -15.73 11.54
N ALA A 323 -7.15 -16.07 10.67
CA ALA A 323 -5.77 -15.59 10.73
C ALA A 323 -5.58 -14.29 9.93
N SER A 324 -6.19 -14.19 8.73
CA SER A 324 -6.00 -13.06 7.83
C SER A 324 -7.17 -12.89 6.87
N ILE A 325 -7.28 -11.66 6.33
CA ILE A 325 -8.18 -11.33 5.22
C ILE A 325 -7.40 -10.60 4.14
N ALA A 326 -7.62 -10.98 2.88
CA ALA A 326 -7.00 -10.34 1.73
C ALA A 326 -8.07 -9.95 0.72
N LYS A 327 -7.87 -8.82 0.03
CA LYS A 327 -8.65 -8.47 -1.15
C LYS A 327 -8.08 -9.29 -2.31
N VAL A 328 -8.94 -10.05 -2.99
CA VAL A 328 -8.57 -10.71 -4.24
C VAL A 328 -8.59 -9.64 -5.32
N ARG A 329 -7.45 -9.35 -5.90
CA ARG A 329 -7.41 -8.62 -7.16
C ARG A 329 -7.65 -9.63 -8.26
N GLU A 330 -8.67 -9.40 -9.07
CA GLU A 330 -9.11 -10.34 -10.11
C GLU A 330 -7.95 -10.76 -11.02
N THR A 331 -7.77 -12.07 -11.13
CA THR A 331 -6.74 -12.68 -12.00
C THR A 331 -7.35 -13.30 -13.25
N SER A 332 -8.61 -13.05 -13.60
CA SER A 332 -9.21 -13.92 -14.60
C SER A 332 -10.29 -13.39 -15.53
N ALA A 333 -10.73 -12.21 -15.60
CA ALA A 333 -11.62 -11.80 -16.70
C ALA A 333 -11.40 -10.36 -17.20
N ASP A 334 -10.78 -9.53 -16.38
CA ASP A 334 -10.78 -8.10 -16.62
C ASP A 334 -9.37 -7.51 -16.65
N SER A 335 -8.38 -8.26 -17.19
CA SER A 335 -7.04 -7.68 -17.39
C SER A 335 -7.12 -6.43 -18.28
N GLU A 336 -8.03 -6.37 -19.23
CA GLU A 336 -8.29 -5.16 -20.03
C GLU A 336 -9.01 -4.09 -19.24
N ASP A 337 -10.00 -4.44 -18.40
CA ASP A 337 -10.70 -3.47 -17.54
C ASP A 337 -9.84 -3.01 -16.36
N ILE A 338 -8.98 -3.89 -15.81
CA ILE A 338 -7.98 -3.51 -14.79
C ILE A 338 -6.90 -2.64 -15.42
N ILE A 339 -6.40 -3.00 -16.59
CA ILE A 339 -5.45 -2.17 -17.35
C ILE A 339 -6.10 -0.82 -17.65
N LYS A 340 -7.35 -0.79 -18.08
CA LYS A 340 -8.10 0.42 -18.36
C LYS A 340 -8.40 1.24 -17.10
N LYS A 341 -8.82 0.62 -15.99
CA LYS A 341 -8.98 1.31 -14.69
C LYS A 341 -7.66 1.87 -14.16
N ILE A 342 -6.55 1.15 -14.31
CA ILE A 342 -5.22 1.64 -13.92
C ILE A 342 -4.74 2.73 -14.88
N GLU A 343 -5.03 2.61 -16.17
CA GLU A 343 -4.76 3.66 -17.16
C GLU A 343 -5.62 4.89 -16.89
N ASP A 344 -6.90 4.73 -16.54
CA ASP A 344 -7.80 5.82 -16.15
C ASP A 344 -7.34 6.48 -14.84
N GLU A 345 -6.94 5.70 -13.81
CA GLU A 345 -6.34 6.24 -12.58
C GLU A 345 -4.99 6.95 -12.84
N MET A 346 -4.19 6.44 -13.77
CA MET A 346 -2.93 7.10 -14.18
C MET A 346 -3.19 8.37 -14.98
N ILE A 347 -4.24 8.39 -15.84
CA ILE A 347 -4.68 9.57 -16.60
C ILE A 347 -5.29 10.62 -15.66
N GLU A 348 -6.06 10.21 -14.65
CA GLU A 348 -6.57 11.12 -13.62
C GLU A 348 -5.44 11.71 -12.76
N ASP A 349 -4.46 10.91 -12.38
CA ASP A 349 -3.26 11.38 -11.68
C ASP A 349 -2.41 12.33 -12.57
N GLU A 350 -2.30 12.07 -13.88
CA GLU A 350 -1.60 12.95 -14.83
C GLU A 350 -2.36 14.27 -15.06
N LYS A 351 -3.69 14.25 -15.18
CA LYS A 351 -4.51 15.46 -15.28
C LYS A 351 -4.45 16.31 -14.02
N ASN A 352 -4.51 15.68 -12.84
CA ASN A 352 -4.34 16.39 -11.57
C ASN A 352 -2.93 17.00 -11.42
N ASP A 353 -1.89 16.33 -11.96
CA ASP A 353 -0.52 16.84 -11.95
C ASP A 353 -0.35 18.01 -12.94
N GLU A 354 -1.08 18.04 -14.07
CA GLU A 354 -1.11 19.17 -15.02
C GLU A 354 -1.89 20.37 -14.48
N GLU A 355 -3.01 20.15 -13.79
CA GLU A 355 -3.76 21.23 -13.13
C GLU A 355 -2.92 21.90 -12.03
N ILE A 356 -2.18 21.13 -11.23
CA ILE A 356 -1.28 21.66 -10.20
C ILE A 356 -0.16 22.49 -10.85
N LYS A 357 0.44 22.02 -11.95
CA LYS A 357 1.47 22.80 -12.68
C LYS A 357 0.92 24.08 -13.25
N ASN A 358 -0.31 24.09 -13.77
CA ASN A 358 -0.95 25.27 -14.31
C ASN A 358 -1.30 26.27 -13.21
N GLU A 359 -1.73 25.81 -12.03
CA GLU A 359 -1.99 26.67 -10.87
C GLU A 359 -0.68 27.29 -10.32
N GLU A 360 0.41 26.52 -10.22
CA GLU A 360 1.72 27.03 -9.81
C GLU A 360 2.28 28.07 -10.79
N THR A 361 2.18 27.79 -12.11
CA THR A 361 2.62 28.71 -13.16
C THR A 361 1.79 30.00 -13.14
N THR A 362 0.49 29.91 -12.86
CA THR A 362 -0.42 31.06 -12.78
C THR A 362 -0.10 31.91 -11.53
N GLN A 363 0.26 31.25 -10.40
CA GLN A 363 0.68 31.95 -9.18
C GLN A 363 2.05 32.63 -9.36
N GLU A 364 3.03 31.99 -10.00
CA GLU A 364 4.31 32.63 -10.33
C GLU A 364 4.15 33.83 -11.27
N LEU A 365 3.32 33.71 -12.30
CA LEU A 365 3.03 34.84 -13.21
C LEU A 365 2.32 35.99 -12.48
N SER A 366 1.45 35.69 -11.52
CA SER A 366 0.78 36.73 -10.71
C SER A 366 1.76 37.46 -9.78
N LEU A 367 2.76 36.74 -9.24
CA LEU A 367 3.81 37.32 -8.39
C LEU A 367 4.78 38.18 -9.18
N ILE A 368 5.07 37.85 -10.44
CA ILE A 368 5.92 38.65 -11.33
C ILE A 368 5.21 39.97 -11.71
N HIS A 369 3.89 39.97 -11.87
CA HIS A 369 3.13 41.19 -12.18
C HIS A 369 3.04 42.18 -11.00
N ILE A 370 3.24 41.74 -9.76
CA ILE A 370 3.23 42.61 -8.57
C ILE A 370 4.59 43.28 -8.31
N SER A 371 5.66 42.87 -8.98
CA SER A 371 7.02 43.33 -8.73
C SER A 371 7.56 44.39 -9.72
N GLU A 372 6.79 44.89 -10.71
CA GLU A 372 7.22 45.98 -11.56
C GLU A 372 6.91 47.32 -10.91
N PRO A 373 7.93 48.13 -10.51
CA PRO A 373 7.69 49.46 -10.02
C PRO A 373 7.38 50.40 -11.21
N THR A 374 6.20 50.98 -11.22
CA THR A 374 5.80 52.09 -12.10
C THR A 374 6.82 53.22 -11.97
N ARG A 375 7.73 53.36 -12.93
CA ARG A 375 8.49 54.61 -13.13
C ARG A 375 7.54 55.64 -13.72
N LEU A 376 6.97 56.46 -12.88
CA LEU A 376 6.45 57.77 -13.32
C LEU A 376 7.63 58.68 -13.64
N ALA A 377 7.74 59.05 -14.91
CA ALA A 377 8.59 60.13 -15.37
C ALA A 377 7.96 61.44 -14.90
N LEU A 378 8.76 62.24 -14.16
CA LEU A 378 8.53 63.66 -13.95
C LEU A 378 9.26 64.41 -15.06
N ILE A 379 8.55 65.17 -15.82
CA ILE A 379 8.93 66.50 -16.32
C ILE A 379 7.79 67.44 -16.09
#